data_6521f37b2582c6fa1705e435336e0596
#
_entry.id   6521f37b2582c6fa1705e435336e0596
#
_cell.length_a   1.000
_cell.length_b   1.000
_cell.length_c   1.000
_cell.angle_alpha   90.00
_cell.angle_beta   90.00
_cell.angle_gamma   90.00
#
_symmetry.space_group_name_H-M   'P 1'
#
loop_
_entity.id
_entity.type
_entity.pdbx_description
1 polymer ?
#
loop_
_entity_poly.entity_id
_entity_poly.type
_entity_poly.pdbx_seq_one_letter_code
_entity_poly.pdbx_strand_id
1 'polypeptide(L)'
;LVNIGYHAFFSVASGASAQHLEETSKGLPLSFIVSVTVLGPIQEELMFRGLLQGAIFENSWLGLVLTSSLFSFMHEPYDVPSFFYYLLGSLLLGFAYKKSQNLWVSTLVHMSYNSLPLLTYF
;
A
#
# COMPACT_ATOMS: atom_id res chain seq x y z
N LEU A 1 -7.59 -9.47 7.45
CA LEU A 1 -6.23 -9.67 6.91
C LEU A 1 -5.62 -8.37 6.40
N VAL A 2 -6.36 -7.60 5.58
CA VAL A 2 -5.92 -6.26 5.14
C VAL A 2 -5.77 -5.32 6.34
N ASN A 3 -6.65 -5.43 7.34
CA ASN A 3 -6.64 -4.59 8.54
C ASN A 3 -5.42 -4.83 9.43
N ILE A 4 -5.00 -6.07 9.62
CA ILE A 4 -3.86 -6.40 10.49
C ILE A 4 -2.55 -5.91 9.88
N GLY A 5 -2.33 -6.16 8.60
CA GLY A 5 -1.16 -5.67 7.88
C GLY A 5 -1.14 -4.15 7.79
N TYR A 6 -2.31 -3.54 7.63
CA TYR A 6 -2.47 -2.10 7.56
C TYR A 6 -2.16 -1.41 8.91
N HIS A 7 -2.75 -1.89 10.00
CA HIS A 7 -2.48 -1.29 11.31
C HIS A 7 -1.02 -1.44 11.70
N ALA A 8 -0.41 -2.57 11.38
CA ALA A 8 1.01 -2.77 11.60
C ALA A 8 1.85 -1.82 10.73
N PHE A 9 1.56 -1.70 9.44
CA PHE A 9 2.27 -0.81 8.53
C PHE A 9 2.03 0.66 8.88
N PHE A 10 0.79 1.02 9.19
CA PHE A 10 0.43 2.39 9.54
C PHE A 10 1.04 2.83 10.86
N SER A 11 1.04 1.95 11.84
CA SER A 11 1.72 2.24 13.09
C SER A 11 3.24 2.39 12.90
N VAL A 12 3.83 1.71 11.91
CA VAL A 12 5.21 1.93 11.47
C VAL A 12 5.37 3.32 10.83
N ALA A 13 4.44 3.68 9.94
CA ALA A 13 4.51 4.94 9.18
C ALA A 13 4.18 6.18 10.01
N SER A 14 3.35 6.06 11.05
CA SER A 14 2.88 7.20 11.84
C SER A 14 3.82 7.63 12.96
N GLY A 15 4.87 6.92 13.22
CA GLY A 15 5.81 7.20 14.31
C GLY A 15 5.23 6.96 15.71
N ALA A 16 3.92 6.78 15.83
CA ALA A 16 3.24 6.49 17.10
C ALA A 16 3.65 5.15 17.68
N SER A 17 4.25 4.30 16.88
CA SER A 17 4.75 2.99 17.27
C SER A 17 6.26 2.86 17.10
N ALA A 18 6.98 4.00 16.99
CA ALA A 18 8.45 3.95 17.00
C ALA A 18 8.96 3.17 18.22
N GLN A 19 8.34 3.39 19.38
CA GLN A 19 8.63 2.61 20.58
C GLN A 19 8.24 1.14 20.45
N HIS A 20 7.07 0.86 19.87
CA HIS A 20 6.61 -0.50 19.66
C HIS A 20 7.46 -1.22 18.62
N LEU A 21 7.98 -0.50 17.63
CA LEU A 21 8.92 -1.02 16.65
C LEU A 21 10.32 -1.19 17.21
N GLU A 22 10.75 -0.29 18.07
CA GLU A 22 12.02 -0.42 18.78
C GLU A 22 12.00 -1.64 19.70
N GLU A 23 10.89 -1.91 20.36
CA GLU A 23 10.68 -3.12 21.15
C GLU A 23 10.55 -4.38 20.28
N THR A 24 9.95 -4.27 19.10
CA THR A 24 9.79 -5.38 18.15
C THR A 24 10.91 -5.47 17.12
N SER A 25 11.72 -4.42 16.89
CA SER A 25 12.84 -4.47 15.94
C SER A 25 13.93 -5.46 16.38
N LYS A 26 14.00 -5.76 17.66
CA LYS A 26 14.85 -6.84 18.18
C LYS A 26 14.25 -8.23 17.92
N GLY A 27 13.06 -8.32 17.29
CA GLY A 27 12.36 -9.57 17.05
C GLY A 27 11.25 -9.50 16.00
N LEU A 28 11.31 -8.54 15.04
CA LEU A 28 10.37 -8.57 13.93
C LEU A 28 10.51 -9.90 13.19
N PRO A 29 9.50 -10.80 13.27
CA PRO A 29 9.62 -12.05 12.55
C PRO A 29 9.74 -11.75 11.07
N LEU A 30 10.60 -12.50 10.38
CA LEU A 30 10.77 -12.43 8.94
C LEU A 30 9.43 -12.51 8.22
N SER A 31 8.49 -13.31 8.76
CA SER A 31 7.14 -13.45 8.23
C SER A 31 6.37 -12.11 8.20
N PHE A 32 6.54 -11.26 9.19
CA PHE A 32 5.90 -9.94 9.21
C PHE A 32 6.47 -9.04 8.12
N ILE A 33 7.79 -8.99 7.99
CA ILE A 33 8.47 -8.20 6.96
C ILE A 33 8.00 -8.63 5.57
N VAL A 34 8.01 -9.92 5.28
CA VAL A 34 7.55 -10.48 4.00
C VAL A 34 6.08 -10.15 3.76
N SER A 35 5.23 -10.26 4.78
CA SER A 35 3.80 -9.96 4.64
C SER A 35 3.55 -8.51 4.27
N VAL A 36 4.24 -7.56 4.89
CA VAL A 36 4.03 -6.13 4.67
C VAL A 36 4.68 -5.65 3.37
N THR A 37 5.86 -6.17 3.03
CA THR A 37 6.63 -5.68 1.88
C THR A 37 6.34 -6.43 0.59
N VAL A 38 5.88 -7.65 0.65
CA VAL A 38 5.69 -8.50 -0.54
C VAL A 38 4.25 -8.95 -0.69
N LEU A 39 3.73 -9.70 0.27
CA LEU A 39 2.41 -10.34 0.13
C LEU A 39 1.26 -9.33 0.12
N GLY A 40 1.29 -8.35 1.02
CA GLY A 40 0.30 -7.29 1.07
C GLY A 40 0.21 -6.52 -0.24
N PRO A 41 1.32 -5.94 -0.74
CA PRO A 41 1.33 -5.27 -2.04
C PRO A 41 0.83 -6.14 -3.19
N ILE A 42 1.22 -7.41 -3.26
CA ILE A 42 0.72 -8.32 -4.30
C ILE A 42 -0.80 -8.46 -4.24
N GLN A 43 -1.35 -8.72 -3.05
CA GLN A 43 -2.80 -8.87 -2.87
C GLN A 43 -3.55 -7.58 -3.19
N GLU A 44 -3.06 -6.44 -2.72
CA GLU A 44 -3.69 -5.15 -2.95
C GLU A 44 -3.66 -4.77 -4.43
N GLU A 45 -2.53 -4.96 -5.11
CA GLU A 45 -2.42 -4.65 -6.52
C GLU A 45 -3.29 -5.58 -7.39
N LEU A 46 -3.35 -6.87 -7.05
CA LEU A 46 -4.25 -7.80 -7.74
C LEU A 46 -5.72 -7.34 -7.63
N MET A 47 -6.13 -6.90 -6.45
CA MET A 47 -7.51 -6.47 -6.22
C MET A 47 -7.79 -5.10 -6.83
N PHE A 48 -6.98 -4.10 -6.52
CA PHE A 48 -7.26 -2.72 -6.93
C PHE A 48 -6.88 -2.43 -8.37
N ARG A 49 -5.74 -2.88 -8.84
CA ARG A 49 -5.28 -2.60 -10.21
C ARG A 49 -5.67 -3.69 -11.17
N GLY A 50 -5.50 -4.94 -10.79
CA GLY A 50 -5.87 -6.04 -11.66
C GLY A 50 -7.37 -6.17 -11.86
N LEU A 51 -8.12 -6.31 -10.77
CA LEU A 51 -9.57 -6.55 -10.83
C LEU A 51 -10.36 -5.25 -11.05
N LEU A 52 -10.23 -4.27 -10.16
CA LEU A 52 -11.05 -3.07 -10.23
C LEU A 52 -10.63 -2.15 -11.38
N GLN A 53 -9.43 -1.60 -11.33
CA GLN A 53 -8.99 -0.65 -12.34
C GLN A 53 -8.85 -1.28 -13.73
N GLY A 54 -8.26 -2.47 -13.82
CA GLY A 54 -8.01 -3.14 -15.09
C GLY A 54 -9.25 -3.79 -15.67
N ALA A 55 -9.83 -4.76 -14.97
CA ALA A 55 -10.92 -5.57 -15.51
C ALA A 55 -12.28 -4.87 -15.45
N ILE A 56 -12.69 -4.35 -14.29
CA ILE A 56 -14.03 -3.77 -14.10
C ILE A 56 -14.14 -2.41 -14.80
N PHE A 57 -13.18 -1.52 -14.57
CA PHE A 57 -13.19 -0.18 -15.13
C PHE A 57 -12.41 -0.05 -16.45
N GLU A 58 -11.99 -1.16 -17.03
CA GLU A 58 -11.33 -1.22 -18.34
C GLU A 58 -10.12 -0.29 -18.45
N ASN A 59 -9.39 -0.12 -17.38
CA ASN A 59 -8.21 0.73 -17.27
C ASN A 59 -8.46 2.18 -17.70
N SER A 60 -9.68 2.70 -17.44
CA SER A 60 -10.06 4.07 -17.74
C SER A 60 -9.48 5.07 -16.73
N TRP A 61 -9.41 6.34 -17.10
CA TRP A 61 -9.00 7.42 -16.18
C TRP A 61 -9.98 7.54 -15.00
N LEU A 62 -11.28 7.42 -15.27
CA LEU A 62 -12.29 7.42 -14.21
C LEU A 62 -12.08 6.25 -13.26
N GLY A 63 -11.80 5.07 -13.79
CA GLY A 63 -11.51 3.88 -13.00
C GLY A 63 -10.28 4.08 -12.11
N LEU A 64 -9.24 4.73 -12.63
CA LEU A 64 -8.05 5.05 -11.86
C LEU A 64 -8.39 5.93 -10.65
N VAL A 65 -9.18 6.99 -10.84
CA VAL A 65 -9.57 7.91 -9.77
C VAL A 65 -10.47 7.21 -8.76
N LEU A 66 -11.48 6.48 -9.22
CA LEU A 66 -12.41 5.77 -8.33
C LEU A 66 -11.71 4.68 -7.52
N THR A 67 -10.87 3.89 -8.16
CA THR A 67 -10.12 2.82 -7.50
C THR A 67 -9.14 3.39 -6.48
N SER A 68 -8.45 4.48 -6.82
CA SER A 68 -7.52 5.14 -5.91
C SER A 68 -8.22 5.74 -4.70
N SER A 69 -9.40 6.32 -4.90
CA SER A 69 -10.22 6.86 -3.81
C SER A 69 -10.69 5.73 -2.89
N LEU A 70 -11.14 4.62 -3.46
CA LEU A 70 -11.56 3.45 -2.69
C LEU A 70 -10.39 2.86 -1.90
N PHE A 71 -9.22 2.76 -2.51
CA PHE A 71 -8.00 2.32 -1.84
C PHE A 71 -7.71 3.17 -0.61
N SER A 72 -7.78 4.50 -0.76
CA SER A 72 -7.55 5.42 0.34
C SER A 72 -8.58 5.25 1.46
N PHE A 73 -9.88 5.12 1.12
CA PHE A 73 -10.92 4.87 2.12
C PHE A 73 -10.73 3.56 2.86
N MET A 74 -10.34 2.50 2.17
CA MET A 74 -10.13 1.19 2.78
C MET A 74 -8.91 1.13 3.70
N HIS A 75 -8.02 2.11 3.60
CA HIS A 75 -6.89 2.26 4.52
C HIS A 75 -7.26 3.04 5.79
N GLU A 76 -8.56 3.26 6.03
CA GLU A 76 -9.08 3.87 7.25
C GLU A 76 -8.34 5.15 7.65
N PRO A 77 -8.30 6.17 6.75
CA PRO A 77 -7.62 7.42 7.08
C PRO A 77 -8.36 8.12 8.23
N TYR A 78 -7.62 8.48 9.28
CA TYR A 78 -8.20 9.10 10.46
C TYR A 78 -8.29 10.61 10.38
N ASP A 79 -7.69 11.23 9.37
CA ASP A 79 -7.76 12.66 9.12
C ASP A 79 -7.63 12.97 7.61
N VAL A 80 -7.86 14.23 7.24
CA VAL A 80 -7.79 14.66 5.84
C VAL A 80 -6.39 14.50 5.24
N PRO A 81 -5.30 14.90 5.93
CA PRO A 81 -3.96 14.65 5.40
C PRO A 81 -3.66 13.18 5.13
N SER A 82 -4.07 12.26 6.01
CA SER A 82 -3.88 10.82 5.82
C SER A 82 -4.62 10.31 4.59
N PHE A 83 -5.85 10.78 4.38
CA PHE A 83 -6.62 10.45 3.18
C PHE A 83 -5.86 10.82 1.91
N PHE A 84 -5.36 12.05 1.83
CA PHE A 84 -4.62 12.52 0.66
C PHE A 84 -3.27 11.80 0.50
N TYR A 85 -2.62 11.45 1.58
CA TYR A 85 -1.38 10.67 1.54
C TYR A 85 -1.62 9.32 0.83
N TYR A 86 -2.63 8.58 1.25
CA TYR A 86 -2.97 7.31 0.62
C TYR A 86 -3.49 7.49 -0.80
N LEU A 87 -4.28 8.54 -1.03
CA LEU A 87 -4.80 8.85 -2.36
C LEU A 87 -3.68 9.13 -3.35
N LEU A 88 -2.72 9.97 -2.99
CA LEU A 88 -1.58 10.28 -3.86
C LEU A 88 -0.75 9.03 -4.15
N GLY A 89 -0.44 8.24 -3.13
CA GLY A 89 0.26 6.98 -3.33
C GLY A 89 -0.49 6.04 -4.27
N SER A 90 -1.78 5.90 -4.06
CA SER A 90 -2.62 5.05 -4.91
C SER A 90 -2.76 5.58 -6.34
N LEU A 91 -2.85 6.89 -6.52
CA LEU A 91 -2.87 7.51 -7.85
C LEU A 91 -1.56 7.23 -8.60
N LEU A 92 -0.42 7.31 -7.93
CA LEU A 92 0.87 6.99 -8.54
C LEU A 92 0.93 5.53 -8.98
N LEU A 93 0.47 4.60 -8.13
CA LEU A 93 0.42 3.18 -8.46
C LEU A 93 -0.55 2.91 -9.61
N GLY A 94 -1.73 3.54 -9.58
CA GLY A 94 -2.72 3.42 -10.64
C GLY A 94 -2.22 3.97 -11.96
N PHE A 95 -1.49 5.09 -11.93
CA PHE A 95 -0.86 5.67 -13.10
C PHE A 95 0.23 4.75 -13.68
N ALA A 96 1.07 4.18 -12.81
CA ALA A 96 2.10 3.22 -13.23
C ALA A 96 1.47 2.01 -13.92
N TYR A 97 0.38 1.47 -13.36
CA TYR A 97 -0.36 0.38 -13.98
C TYR A 97 -0.99 0.81 -15.32
N LYS A 98 -1.63 1.97 -15.34
CA LYS A 98 -2.30 2.46 -16.55
C LYS A 98 -1.35 2.64 -17.72
N LYS A 99 -0.18 3.21 -17.47
CA LYS A 99 0.81 3.47 -18.54
C LYS A 99 1.56 2.22 -18.96
N SER A 100 1.90 1.34 -18.02
CA SER A 100 2.65 0.11 -18.32
C SER A 100 1.75 -1.03 -18.81
N GLN A 101 0.48 -1.04 -18.42
CA GLN A 101 -0.45 -2.16 -18.60
C GLN A 101 0.12 -3.47 -18.06
N ASN A 102 0.98 -3.35 -17.06
CA ASN A 102 1.67 -4.48 -16.44
C ASN A 102 1.53 -4.40 -14.92
N LEU A 103 0.83 -5.38 -14.38
CA LEU A 103 0.56 -5.44 -12.93
C LEU A 103 1.86 -5.53 -12.11
N TRP A 104 2.90 -6.15 -12.64
CA TRP A 104 4.19 -6.25 -11.96
C TRP A 104 4.85 -4.90 -11.74
N VAL A 105 4.66 -3.94 -12.67
CA VAL A 105 5.25 -2.59 -12.52
C VAL A 105 4.67 -1.90 -11.30
N SER A 106 3.34 -1.82 -11.18
CA SER A 106 2.72 -1.21 -10.00
C SER A 106 3.01 -2.01 -8.72
N THR A 107 3.04 -3.33 -8.80
CA THR A 107 3.37 -4.19 -7.66
C THR A 107 4.79 -3.93 -7.15
N LEU A 108 5.77 -3.86 -8.03
CA LEU A 108 7.16 -3.59 -7.64
C LEU A 108 7.33 -2.19 -7.06
N VAL A 109 6.65 -1.18 -7.63
CA VAL A 109 6.65 0.17 -7.07
C VAL A 109 6.03 0.16 -5.67
N HIS A 110 4.93 -0.54 -5.49
CA HIS A 110 4.25 -0.67 -4.19
C HIS A 110 5.14 -1.36 -3.15
N MET A 111 5.76 -2.48 -3.54
CA MET A 111 6.71 -3.20 -2.68
C MET A 111 7.88 -2.30 -2.25
N SER A 112 8.43 -1.53 -3.18
CA SER A 112 9.51 -0.57 -2.90
C SER A 112 9.05 0.49 -1.91
N TYR A 113 7.87 1.06 -2.13
CA TYR A 113 7.28 2.06 -1.26
C TYR A 113 7.05 1.53 0.16
N ASN A 114 6.53 0.32 0.29
CA ASN A 114 6.30 -0.31 1.59
C ASN A 114 7.60 -0.73 2.30
N SER A 115 8.69 -0.86 1.56
CA SER A 115 9.99 -1.21 2.11
C SER A 115 10.76 0.00 2.66
N LEU A 116 10.43 1.23 2.20
CA LEU A 116 11.13 2.44 2.61
C LEU A 116 11.15 2.65 4.13
N PRO A 117 10.04 2.50 4.87
CA PRO A 117 10.05 2.67 6.33
C PRO A 117 10.99 1.69 7.03
N LEU A 118 11.19 0.51 6.48
CA LEU A 118 12.07 -0.50 7.08
C LEU A 118 13.55 -0.09 7.00
N LEU A 119 13.93 0.68 5.98
CA LEU A 119 15.31 1.16 5.84
C LEU A 119 15.72 2.12 6.94
N THR A 120 14.76 2.79 7.58
CA THR A 120 15.04 3.70 8.70
C THR A 120 15.29 2.97 10.01
N TYR A 121 15.03 1.67 10.08
CA TYR A 121 15.18 0.85 11.28
C TYR A 121 16.37 -0.13 11.20
N PHE A 122 16.99 -0.20 10.07
CA PHE A 122 18.19 -1.00 9.81
C PHE A 122 19.31 -0.10 9.34
#